data_70de118e026bf6f95d7e7ac0344e34b9
#
_entry.id   70de118e026bf6f95d7e7ac0344e34b9
#
_cell.length_a   1.000
_cell.length_b   1.000
_cell.length_c   1.000
_cell.angle_alpha   90.00
_cell.angle_beta   90.00
_cell.angle_gamma   90.00
#
_symmetry.space_group_name_H-M   'P 1'
#
loop_
_entity.id
_entity.type
_entity.pdbx_description
1 polymer ?
#
loop_
_entity_poly.entity_id
_entity_poly.type
_entity_poly.pdbx_seq_one_letter_code
_entity_poly.pdbx_strand_id
1 'polypeptide(L)'
;AAQENAIHHKLSEAAWKKALKTVKKEEKKYGRVYRPWASKPEDLPQCQIPAFPGAEGGGAFTAGGRGGKVFTVTSLEDRGPGTLREACESGGARIVVFNVAGVIRLKSPISIKAPYITIAGQTAPGDGVCVTGASFLIDTHDVIIRHMRFRRGAVDVADRDDALGGNAVGNIILDHISASWGLDEVMSIYRHVWNRDETGKGTKLPTVNITIQNSMFAEALDTYNHAFGATIGGHNCYFARNLFASNISRNCSVGMN
;
A
#
# COMPACT_ATOMS: atom_id res chain seq x y z
N ALA A 1 -20.50 -10.40 -10.17
CA ALA A 1 -19.73 -9.52 -9.29
C ALA A 1 -19.73 -10.00 -7.83
N ALA A 2 -20.87 -9.96 -7.07
CA ALA A 2 -20.86 -10.31 -5.63
C ALA A 2 -20.33 -11.72 -5.31
N GLN A 3 -20.70 -12.74 -6.08
CA GLN A 3 -20.17 -14.10 -5.90
C GLN A 3 -18.67 -14.18 -6.25
N GLU A 4 -18.24 -13.48 -7.26
CA GLU A 4 -16.84 -13.41 -7.68
C GLU A 4 -16.00 -12.71 -6.61
N ASN A 5 -16.47 -11.59 -6.05
CA ASN A 5 -15.82 -10.90 -4.93
C ASN A 5 -15.67 -11.80 -3.70
N ALA A 6 -16.70 -12.59 -3.37
CA ALA A 6 -16.63 -13.54 -2.26
C ALA A 6 -15.59 -14.64 -2.49
N ILE A 7 -15.41 -15.11 -3.71
CA ILE A 7 -14.36 -16.08 -4.08
C ILE A 7 -12.97 -15.44 -3.90
N HIS A 8 -12.77 -14.24 -4.44
CA HIS A 8 -11.49 -13.52 -4.33
C HIS A 8 -11.14 -13.24 -2.86
N HIS A 9 -12.11 -12.83 -2.06
CA HIS A 9 -11.92 -12.61 -0.62
C HIS A 9 -11.44 -13.89 0.10
N LYS A 10 -12.09 -15.04 -0.15
CA LYS A 10 -11.68 -16.33 0.44
C LYS A 10 -10.26 -16.73 0.01
N LEU A 11 -9.89 -16.49 -1.24
CA LEU A 11 -8.54 -16.78 -1.73
C LEU A 11 -7.49 -15.89 -1.04
N SER A 12 -7.75 -14.60 -0.89
CA SER A 12 -6.86 -13.67 -0.19
C SER A 12 -6.73 -13.98 1.30
N GLU A 13 -7.82 -14.38 1.96
CA GLU A 13 -7.77 -14.84 3.37
C GLU A 13 -6.96 -16.13 3.52
N ALA A 14 -7.07 -17.08 2.60
CA ALA A 14 -6.24 -18.28 2.59
C ALA A 14 -4.76 -17.96 2.37
N ALA A 15 -4.46 -17.03 1.45
CA ALA A 15 -3.11 -16.53 1.22
C ALA A 15 -2.54 -15.86 2.49
N TRP A 16 -3.33 -15.02 3.17
CA TRP A 16 -2.93 -14.40 4.43
C TRP A 16 -2.60 -15.42 5.54
N LYS A 17 -3.43 -16.44 5.71
CA LYS A 17 -3.15 -17.50 6.70
C LYS A 17 -1.81 -18.20 6.43
N LYS A 18 -1.45 -18.41 5.17
CA LYS A 18 -0.16 -18.97 4.76
C LYS A 18 0.98 -17.96 4.99
N ALA A 19 0.78 -16.70 4.57
CA ALA A 19 1.74 -15.63 4.73
C ALA A 19 2.10 -15.39 6.20
N LEU A 20 1.11 -15.39 7.10
CA LEU A 20 1.31 -15.19 8.53
C LEU A 20 2.22 -16.26 9.17
N LYS A 21 2.15 -17.51 8.71
CA LYS A 21 3.09 -18.57 9.15
C LYS A 21 4.53 -18.22 8.78
N THR A 22 4.74 -17.68 7.59
CA THR A 22 6.06 -17.25 7.13
C THR A 22 6.55 -16.04 7.92
N VAL A 23 5.68 -15.05 8.16
CA VAL A 23 5.99 -13.87 8.98
C VAL A 23 6.46 -14.29 10.37
N LYS A 24 5.70 -15.15 11.07
CA LYS A 24 6.07 -15.65 12.41
C LYS A 24 7.40 -16.43 12.40
N LYS A 25 7.68 -17.19 11.34
CA LYS A 25 8.96 -17.90 11.20
C LYS A 25 10.13 -16.93 11.02
N GLU A 26 9.97 -15.90 10.20
CA GLU A 26 10.99 -14.87 9.98
C GLU A 26 11.20 -14.00 11.22
N GLU A 27 10.15 -13.66 11.95
CA GLU A 27 10.24 -12.96 13.22
C GLU A 27 11.15 -13.71 14.19
N LYS A 28 10.91 -15.01 14.35
CA LYS A 28 11.71 -15.88 15.22
C LYS A 28 13.16 -16.04 14.74
N LYS A 29 13.38 -16.13 13.42
CA LYS A 29 14.70 -16.42 12.85
C LYS A 29 15.58 -15.20 12.67
N TYR A 30 14.99 -14.07 12.30
CA TYR A 30 15.71 -12.87 11.87
C TYR A 30 15.39 -11.63 12.72
N GLY A 31 14.53 -11.75 13.75
CA GLY A 31 14.10 -10.61 14.56
C GLY A 31 13.27 -9.57 13.81
N ARG A 32 12.67 -9.95 12.69
CA ARG A 32 11.78 -9.07 11.90
C ARG A 32 10.43 -8.98 12.58
N VAL A 33 10.31 -8.05 13.50
CA VAL A 33 9.10 -7.91 14.33
C VAL A 33 7.88 -7.60 13.47
N TYR A 34 6.81 -8.38 13.62
CA TYR A 34 5.50 -8.06 13.08
C TYR A 34 4.64 -7.38 14.15
N ARG A 35 4.34 -6.11 13.93
CA ARG A 35 3.43 -5.33 14.79
C ARG A 35 2.26 -4.81 13.96
N PRO A 36 1.04 -5.34 14.17
CA PRO A 36 -0.15 -4.85 13.47
C PRO A 36 -0.68 -3.52 14.03
N TRP A 37 0.08 -2.86 14.91
CA TRP A 37 -0.24 -1.57 15.50
C TRP A 37 1.01 -0.76 15.82
N ALA A 38 0.88 0.56 15.85
CA ALA A 38 1.83 1.51 16.41
C ALA A 38 1.07 2.76 16.85
N SER A 39 1.57 3.48 17.84
CA SER A 39 0.99 4.75 18.31
C SER A 39 1.99 5.91 18.29
N LYS A 40 3.28 5.57 18.27
CA LYS A 40 4.39 6.52 18.23
C LYS A 40 5.55 5.98 17.39
N PRO A 41 6.43 6.83 16.87
CA PRO A 41 7.53 6.43 15.98
C PRO A 41 8.39 5.29 16.51
N GLU A 42 8.65 5.24 17.80
CA GLU A 42 9.52 4.27 18.48
C GLU A 42 8.90 2.86 18.56
N ASP A 43 7.60 2.73 18.33
CA ASP A 43 6.93 1.43 18.34
C ASP A 43 7.38 0.54 17.17
N LEU A 44 7.89 1.14 16.09
CA LEU A 44 8.41 0.42 14.93
C LEU A 44 9.92 0.68 14.78
N PRO A 45 10.77 -0.34 14.89
CA PRO A 45 12.20 -0.18 14.65
C PRO A 45 12.49 0.21 13.21
N GLN A 46 13.43 1.13 13.03
CA GLN A 46 13.91 1.57 11.72
C GLN A 46 15.33 1.05 11.44
N CYS A 47 15.70 1.01 10.16
CA CYS A 47 17.05 0.66 9.75
C CYS A 47 18.04 1.82 9.99
N GLN A 48 19.35 1.50 9.99
CA GLN A 48 20.39 2.51 10.07
C GLN A 48 20.74 3.14 8.71
N ILE A 49 20.41 2.46 7.62
CA ILE A 49 20.66 2.93 6.26
C ILE A 49 19.34 3.30 5.57
N PRO A 50 19.31 4.36 4.77
CA PRO A 50 18.12 4.79 4.07
C PRO A 50 17.54 3.70 3.18
N ALA A 51 16.24 3.78 2.92
CA ALA A 51 15.50 2.87 2.03
C ALA A 51 16.11 2.84 0.62
N PHE A 52 16.52 4.00 0.13
CA PHE A 52 17.23 4.20 -1.14
C PHE A 52 17.89 5.59 -1.13
N PRO A 53 18.85 5.88 -2.02
CA PRO A 53 19.41 7.21 -2.18
C PRO A 53 18.34 8.25 -2.51
N GLY A 54 18.21 9.31 -1.70
CA GLY A 54 17.16 10.33 -1.84
C GLY A 54 15.88 10.04 -1.04
N ALA A 55 15.83 9.00 -0.22
CA ALA A 55 14.78 8.82 0.77
C ALA A 55 14.90 9.87 1.89
N GLU A 56 13.82 10.58 2.18
CA GLU A 56 13.78 11.67 3.16
C GLU A 56 12.67 11.45 4.20
N GLY A 57 12.72 12.20 5.29
CA GLY A 57 11.67 12.26 6.32
C GLY A 57 11.48 11.00 7.15
N GLY A 58 10.30 10.87 7.76
CA GLY A 58 10.00 9.83 8.74
C GLY A 58 10.10 8.40 8.21
N GLY A 59 9.74 8.18 6.96
CA GLY A 59 9.85 6.88 6.28
C GLY A 59 11.22 6.58 5.67
N ALA A 60 12.19 7.49 5.77
CA ALA A 60 13.48 7.35 5.08
C ALA A 60 14.25 6.08 5.44
N PHE A 61 14.10 5.60 6.67
CA PHE A 61 14.82 4.44 7.19
C PHE A 61 13.96 3.17 7.23
N THR A 62 12.92 3.11 6.42
CA THR A 62 12.06 1.94 6.24
C THR A 62 12.87 0.76 5.70
N ALA A 63 12.73 -0.41 6.32
CA ALA A 63 13.46 -1.62 5.91
C ALA A 63 12.99 -2.15 4.55
N GLY A 64 11.68 -2.10 4.30
CA GLY A 64 11.09 -2.76 3.15
C GLY A 64 11.48 -4.23 3.06
N GLY A 65 11.63 -4.74 1.85
CA GLY A 65 11.98 -6.14 1.59
C GLY A 65 13.47 -6.47 1.65
N ARG A 66 14.30 -5.61 2.21
CA ARG A 66 15.77 -5.76 2.24
C ARG A 66 16.20 -7.12 2.81
N GLY A 67 17.09 -7.82 2.09
CA GLY A 67 17.57 -9.15 2.47
C GLY A 67 16.52 -10.26 2.35
N GLY A 68 15.39 -9.98 1.72
CA GLY A 68 14.33 -10.94 1.47
C GLY A 68 14.38 -11.61 0.11
N LYS A 69 13.36 -12.42 -0.17
CA LYS A 69 13.20 -13.10 -1.46
C LYS A 69 12.88 -12.10 -2.57
N VAL A 70 13.47 -12.27 -3.74
CA VAL A 70 13.07 -11.52 -4.94
C VAL A 70 11.91 -12.24 -5.61
N PHE A 71 10.82 -11.51 -5.86
CA PHE A 71 9.69 -11.91 -6.67
C PHE A 71 9.73 -11.15 -8.00
N THR A 72 9.84 -11.88 -9.09
CA THR A 72 9.77 -11.27 -10.42
C THR A 72 8.35 -11.37 -10.95
N VAL A 73 7.71 -10.23 -11.18
CA VAL A 73 6.40 -10.18 -11.84
C VAL A 73 6.60 -10.41 -13.33
N THR A 74 6.03 -11.51 -13.83
CA THR A 74 6.11 -11.96 -15.21
C THR A 74 4.75 -12.05 -15.90
N SER A 75 3.68 -11.74 -15.16
CA SER A 75 2.31 -11.77 -15.64
C SER A 75 1.55 -10.50 -15.29
N LEU A 76 0.74 -9.99 -16.20
CA LEU A 76 -0.20 -8.89 -15.99
C LEU A 76 -1.57 -9.34 -15.48
N GLU A 77 -1.76 -10.64 -15.27
CA GLU A 77 -2.99 -11.19 -14.72
C GLU A 77 -3.20 -10.75 -13.26
N ASP A 78 -4.45 -10.75 -12.83
CA ASP A 78 -4.80 -10.41 -11.44
C ASP A 78 -4.27 -11.44 -10.44
N ARG A 79 -4.34 -12.73 -10.76
CA ARG A 79 -4.05 -13.81 -9.82
C ARG A 79 -3.36 -14.97 -10.51
N GLY A 80 -2.51 -15.67 -9.79
CA GLY A 80 -1.76 -16.83 -10.27
C GLY A 80 -0.26 -16.64 -10.11
N PRO A 81 0.54 -17.62 -10.57
CA PRO A 81 2.00 -17.54 -10.50
C PRO A 81 2.57 -16.35 -11.28
N GLY A 82 3.57 -15.68 -10.72
CA GLY A 82 4.25 -14.55 -11.35
C GLY A 82 3.45 -13.26 -11.39
N THR A 83 2.33 -13.15 -10.66
CA THR A 83 1.53 -11.94 -10.60
C THR A 83 1.99 -11.00 -9.48
N LEU A 84 1.65 -9.70 -9.59
CA LEU A 84 1.86 -8.74 -8.52
C LEU A 84 1.13 -9.14 -7.24
N ARG A 85 -0.10 -9.65 -7.36
CA ARG A 85 -0.91 -10.12 -6.23
C ARG A 85 -0.23 -11.26 -5.47
N GLU A 86 0.35 -12.22 -6.16
CA GLU A 86 1.10 -13.32 -5.50
C GLU A 86 2.20 -12.76 -4.59
N ALA A 87 2.96 -11.79 -5.08
CA ALA A 87 4.03 -11.17 -4.30
C ALA A 87 3.48 -10.34 -3.13
N CYS A 88 2.41 -9.57 -3.33
CA CYS A 88 1.78 -8.73 -2.30
C CYS A 88 1.13 -9.56 -1.19
N GLU A 89 0.44 -10.65 -1.53
CA GLU A 89 -0.25 -11.54 -0.60
C GLU A 89 0.69 -12.59 0.04
N SER A 90 1.97 -12.66 -0.36
CA SER A 90 2.98 -13.51 0.25
C SER A 90 3.46 -12.96 1.58
N GLY A 91 4.07 -13.84 2.40
CA GLY A 91 4.70 -13.48 3.68
C GLY A 91 6.22 -13.50 3.62
N GLY A 92 6.83 -12.87 4.62
CA GLY A 92 8.27 -12.71 4.75
C GLY A 92 8.82 -11.52 3.98
N ALA A 93 10.09 -11.18 4.25
CA ALA A 93 10.74 -10.08 3.57
C ALA A 93 10.88 -10.37 2.07
N ARG A 94 10.50 -9.39 1.24
CA ARG A 94 10.44 -9.59 -0.22
C ARG A 94 10.62 -8.32 -1.02
N ILE A 95 11.32 -8.45 -2.13
CA ILE A 95 11.51 -7.39 -3.12
C ILE A 95 10.77 -7.81 -4.39
N VAL A 96 9.85 -6.98 -4.85
CA VAL A 96 9.06 -7.20 -6.06
C VAL A 96 9.67 -6.40 -7.20
N VAL A 97 10.10 -7.08 -8.23
CA VAL A 97 10.64 -6.51 -9.47
C VAL A 97 9.77 -6.94 -10.65
N PHE A 98 9.83 -6.21 -11.75
CA PHE A 98 8.97 -6.44 -12.91
C PHE A 98 9.79 -6.80 -14.15
N ASN A 99 9.40 -7.86 -14.83
CA ASN A 99 9.90 -8.23 -16.15
C ASN A 99 8.80 -8.07 -17.23
N VAL A 100 7.75 -7.34 -16.90
CA VAL A 100 6.65 -7.01 -17.80
C VAL A 100 6.29 -5.54 -17.66
N ALA A 101 5.73 -4.94 -18.70
CA ALA A 101 5.12 -3.62 -18.69
C ALA A 101 3.68 -3.72 -19.17
N GLY A 102 2.81 -2.82 -18.67
CA GLY A 102 1.42 -2.78 -19.09
C GLY A 102 0.44 -2.57 -17.94
N VAL A 103 -0.80 -2.99 -18.15
CA VAL A 103 -1.90 -2.75 -17.23
C VAL A 103 -2.31 -4.05 -16.54
N ILE A 104 -2.18 -4.08 -15.22
CA ILE A 104 -2.71 -5.14 -14.35
C ILE A 104 -4.13 -4.75 -13.95
N ARG A 105 -5.13 -5.54 -14.38
CA ARG A 105 -6.54 -5.29 -14.06
C ARG A 105 -6.98 -6.17 -12.91
N LEU A 106 -7.12 -5.54 -11.75
CA LEU A 106 -7.57 -6.22 -10.54
C LEU A 106 -9.09 -6.49 -10.58
N LYS A 107 -9.49 -7.68 -10.16
CA LYS A 107 -10.89 -8.09 -9.95
C LYS A 107 -11.34 -7.90 -8.50
N SER A 108 -10.42 -7.66 -7.60
CA SER A 108 -10.64 -7.36 -6.18
C SER A 108 -9.46 -6.57 -5.63
N PRO A 109 -9.61 -5.83 -4.53
CA PRO A 109 -8.49 -5.11 -3.92
C PRO A 109 -7.28 -6.03 -3.64
N ILE A 110 -6.07 -5.49 -3.82
CA ILE A 110 -4.87 -6.08 -3.24
C ILE A 110 -4.65 -5.45 -1.88
N SER A 111 -4.49 -6.27 -0.83
CA SER A 111 -4.11 -5.83 0.51
C SER A 111 -2.76 -6.42 0.90
N ILE A 112 -1.78 -5.55 1.12
CA ILE A 112 -0.49 -5.94 1.67
C ILE A 112 -0.64 -6.08 3.18
N LYS A 113 -0.83 -7.30 3.69
CA LYS A 113 -0.99 -7.60 5.12
C LYS A 113 0.31 -8.01 5.81
N ALA A 114 1.26 -8.58 5.07
CA ALA A 114 2.56 -8.98 5.61
C ALA A 114 3.59 -7.85 5.47
N PRO A 115 4.36 -7.52 6.51
CA PRO A 115 5.36 -6.47 6.47
C PRO A 115 6.60 -6.86 5.65
N TYR A 116 7.54 -5.93 5.56
CA TYR A 116 8.84 -6.08 4.90
C TYR A 116 8.74 -6.34 3.40
N ILE A 117 8.10 -5.43 2.67
CA ILE A 117 8.01 -5.48 1.21
C ILE A 117 8.58 -4.22 0.55
N THR A 118 9.31 -4.43 -0.55
CA THR A 118 9.68 -3.37 -1.49
C THR A 118 9.08 -3.68 -2.85
N ILE A 119 8.30 -2.76 -3.41
CA ILE A 119 7.78 -2.82 -4.78
C ILE A 119 8.57 -1.83 -5.63
N ALA A 120 9.42 -2.35 -6.50
CA ALA A 120 10.36 -1.60 -7.30
C ALA A 120 9.83 -1.42 -8.74
N GLY A 121 8.84 -0.55 -8.93
CA GLY A 121 8.22 -0.29 -10.24
C GLY A 121 9.18 0.19 -11.31
N GLN A 122 10.28 0.86 -10.93
CA GLN A 122 11.32 1.31 -11.86
C GLN A 122 12.07 0.17 -12.58
N THR A 123 11.88 -1.07 -12.16
CA THR A 123 12.47 -2.24 -12.82
C THR A 123 11.66 -2.71 -14.02
N ALA A 124 10.42 -2.23 -14.16
CA ALA A 124 9.58 -2.58 -15.29
C ALA A 124 10.15 -2.03 -16.61
N PRO A 125 10.12 -2.82 -17.69
CA PRO A 125 10.54 -2.34 -19.02
C PRO A 125 9.55 -1.31 -19.58
N GLY A 126 9.94 -0.64 -20.66
CA GLY A 126 9.10 0.29 -21.43
C GLY A 126 8.44 1.35 -20.55
N ASP A 127 7.13 1.51 -20.69
CA ASP A 127 6.35 2.52 -19.98
C ASP A 127 5.98 2.13 -18.54
N GLY A 128 6.51 1.00 -18.03
CA GLY A 128 6.25 0.56 -16.66
C GLY A 128 4.89 -0.12 -16.46
N VAL A 129 4.46 -0.20 -15.20
CA VAL A 129 3.25 -0.92 -14.80
C VAL A 129 2.18 0.04 -14.26
N CYS A 130 0.93 -0.20 -14.64
CA CYS A 130 -0.26 0.46 -14.12
C CYS A 130 -1.19 -0.57 -13.49
N VAL A 131 -1.63 -0.33 -12.26
CA VAL A 131 -2.62 -1.16 -11.56
C VAL A 131 -3.98 -0.46 -11.62
N THR A 132 -5.03 -1.17 -12.04
CA THR A 132 -6.38 -0.63 -12.21
C THR A 132 -7.46 -1.62 -11.76
N GLY A 133 -8.70 -1.16 -11.66
CA GLY A 133 -9.90 -2.00 -11.44
C GLY A 133 -10.32 -2.15 -10.00
N ALA A 134 -9.41 -2.04 -9.04
CA ALA A 134 -9.72 -2.07 -7.61
C ALA A 134 -8.62 -1.35 -6.81
N SER A 135 -8.88 -1.12 -5.52
CA SER A 135 -7.96 -0.46 -4.60
C SER A 135 -6.68 -1.23 -4.35
N PHE A 136 -5.60 -0.49 -4.09
CA PHE A 136 -4.34 -1.05 -3.62
C PHE A 136 -4.10 -0.63 -2.17
N LEU A 137 -4.13 -1.58 -1.24
CA LEU A 137 -4.19 -1.32 0.19
C LEU A 137 -2.91 -1.75 0.90
N ILE A 138 -2.45 -0.89 1.81
CA ILE A 138 -1.32 -1.14 2.71
C ILE A 138 -1.91 -1.33 4.10
N ASP A 139 -1.92 -2.58 4.59
CA ASP A 139 -2.50 -2.97 5.87
C ASP A 139 -1.42 -3.49 6.85
N THR A 140 -0.24 -2.88 6.81
CA THR A 140 0.93 -3.32 7.58
C THR A 140 1.97 -2.21 7.72
N HIS A 141 3.20 -2.59 8.07
CA HIS A 141 4.37 -1.71 8.20
C HIS A 141 5.56 -2.18 7.34
N ASP A 142 6.61 -1.37 7.28
CA ASP A 142 7.83 -1.62 6.52
C ASP A 142 7.59 -1.88 5.03
N VAL A 143 6.97 -0.89 4.39
CA VAL A 143 6.58 -0.92 2.98
C VAL A 143 7.29 0.18 2.20
N ILE A 144 7.94 -0.19 1.11
CA ILE A 144 8.54 0.71 0.13
C ILE A 144 7.84 0.48 -1.21
N ILE A 145 7.25 1.53 -1.80
CA ILE A 145 6.65 1.48 -3.14
C ILE A 145 7.22 2.62 -3.97
N ARG A 146 7.78 2.30 -5.13
CA ARG A 146 8.39 3.28 -6.02
C ARG A 146 7.97 3.09 -7.47
N HIS A 147 7.78 4.22 -8.18
CA HIS A 147 7.54 4.27 -9.62
C HIS A 147 6.34 3.41 -10.08
N MET A 148 5.24 3.47 -9.33
CA MET A 148 4.01 2.74 -9.64
C MET A 148 2.89 3.71 -10.03
N ARG A 149 1.99 3.23 -10.87
CA ARG A 149 0.76 3.93 -11.25
C ARG A 149 -0.45 3.16 -10.75
N PHE A 150 -1.37 3.86 -10.07
CA PHE A 150 -2.62 3.32 -9.55
C PHE A 150 -3.79 4.08 -10.17
N ARG A 151 -4.69 3.37 -10.81
CA ARG A 151 -5.86 3.90 -11.52
C ARG A 151 -7.07 3.05 -11.12
N ARG A 152 -7.65 3.35 -9.94
CA ARG A 152 -8.76 2.55 -9.42
C ARG A 152 -9.87 2.44 -10.45
N GLY A 153 -10.36 3.56 -10.96
CA GLY A 153 -11.38 3.61 -11.99
C GLY A 153 -12.77 3.24 -11.49
N ALA A 154 -13.76 3.38 -12.36
CA ALA A 154 -15.19 3.17 -12.06
C ALA A 154 -15.68 1.73 -12.29
N VAL A 155 -14.78 0.74 -12.28
CA VAL A 155 -15.18 -0.67 -12.37
C VAL A 155 -15.62 -1.13 -10.97
N ASP A 156 -16.81 -1.73 -10.89
CA ASP A 156 -17.41 -2.21 -9.62
C ASP A 156 -17.42 -1.11 -8.54
N VAL A 157 -18.38 -0.18 -8.70
CA VAL A 157 -18.54 0.98 -7.79
C VAL A 157 -19.42 0.65 -6.57
N ALA A 158 -19.54 -0.60 -6.17
CA ALA A 158 -20.31 -0.98 -4.99
C ALA A 158 -19.68 -0.44 -3.69
N ASP A 159 -18.38 -0.31 -3.67
CA ASP A 159 -17.62 0.20 -2.52
C ASP A 159 -17.03 1.58 -2.81
N ARG A 160 -17.18 2.50 -1.86
CA ARG A 160 -16.50 3.78 -1.84
C ARG A 160 -15.10 3.55 -1.28
N ASP A 161 -14.10 3.55 -2.14
CA ASP A 161 -12.72 3.21 -1.79
C ASP A 161 -11.69 4.08 -2.52
N ASP A 162 -10.50 4.16 -1.93
CA ASP A 162 -9.37 4.92 -2.45
C ASP A 162 -8.66 4.17 -3.59
N ALA A 163 -7.92 4.89 -4.43
CA ALA A 163 -7.03 4.24 -5.38
C ALA A 163 -5.82 3.60 -4.67
N LEU A 164 -5.28 4.29 -3.66
CA LEU A 164 -4.16 3.84 -2.83
C LEU A 164 -4.42 4.24 -1.38
N GLY A 165 -4.34 3.31 -0.44
CA GLY A 165 -4.60 3.62 0.97
C GLY A 165 -4.52 2.40 1.86
N GLY A 166 -5.48 2.25 2.77
CA GLY A 166 -5.60 1.08 3.64
C GLY A 166 -5.44 1.38 5.12
N ASN A 167 -5.13 0.35 5.88
CA ASN A 167 -4.93 0.40 7.33
C ASN A 167 -3.43 0.45 7.68
N ALA A 168 -2.75 1.42 7.11
CA ALA A 168 -1.30 1.59 7.15
C ALA A 168 -0.77 1.85 8.57
N VAL A 169 0.10 0.99 9.08
CA VAL A 169 0.64 1.09 10.44
C VAL A 169 1.81 2.05 10.54
N GLY A 170 2.84 1.87 9.73
CA GLY A 170 4.00 2.76 9.75
C GLY A 170 5.25 2.22 9.05
N ASN A 171 6.35 2.96 9.14
CA ASN A 171 7.58 2.69 8.37
C ASN A 171 7.24 2.51 6.89
N ILE A 172 6.70 3.57 6.25
CA ILE A 172 6.25 3.52 4.86
C ILE A 172 6.91 4.64 4.08
N ILE A 173 7.41 4.32 2.90
CA ILE A 173 7.83 5.33 1.92
C ILE A 173 7.21 5.06 0.56
N LEU A 174 6.48 6.05 0.05
CA LEU A 174 5.94 6.12 -1.30
C LEU A 174 6.72 7.17 -2.08
N ASP A 175 7.30 6.78 -3.20
CA ASP A 175 8.16 7.66 -3.99
C ASP A 175 7.90 7.50 -5.49
N HIS A 176 7.70 8.62 -6.20
CA HIS A 176 7.35 8.62 -7.62
C HIS A 176 6.09 7.80 -7.92
N ILE A 177 5.04 8.00 -7.12
CA ILE A 177 3.74 7.39 -7.33
C ILE A 177 2.86 8.33 -8.16
N SER A 178 2.06 7.74 -9.05
CA SER A 178 0.96 8.44 -9.69
C SER A 178 -0.34 7.69 -9.42
N ALA A 179 -1.24 8.31 -8.66
CA ALA A 179 -2.54 7.72 -8.36
C ALA A 179 -3.68 8.62 -8.86
N SER A 180 -4.74 8.00 -9.38
CA SER A 180 -5.94 8.68 -9.86
C SER A 180 -7.17 7.79 -9.77
N TRP A 181 -8.34 8.41 -9.95
CA TRP A 181 -9.63 7.74 -10.13
C TRP A 181 -10.08 6.94 -8.91
N GLY A 182 -9.74 7.41 -7.70
CA GLY A 182 -10.33 6.92 -6.45
C GLY A 182 -11.81 7.28 -6.38
N LEU A 183 -12.59 6.46 -5.69
CA LEU A 183 -14.04 6.65 -5.51
C LEU A 183 -14.37 7.35 -4.18
N ASP A 184 -13.43 7.43 -3.26
CA ASP A 184 -13.45 8.26 -2.04
C ASP A 184 -12.32 9.27 -2.13
N GLU A 185 -11.12 8.95 -1.67
CA GLU A 185 -9.91 9.70 -1.95
C GLU A 185 -9.08 9.03 -3.06
N VAL A 186 -8.20 9.81 -3.67
CA VAL A 186 -7.16 9.22 -4.51
C VAL A 186 -6.17 8.46 -3.64
N MET A 187 -5.81 9.03 -2.45
CA MET A 187 -4.90 8.39 -1.52
C MET A 187 -5.17 8.81 -0.07
N SER A 188 -5.22 7.84 0.85
CA SER A 188 -5.34 8.13 2.28
C SER A 188 -4.37 7.32 3.11
N ILE A 189 -3.44 8.02 3.80
CA ILE A 189 -2.53 7.47 4.79
C ILE A 189 -2.39 8.47 5.93
N TYR A 190 -3.09 8.23 7.05
CA TYR A 190 -3.06 9.12 8.21
C TYR A 190 -3.28 8.40 9.53
N ARG A 191 -3.99 7.28 9.51
CA ARG A 191 -4.30 6.48 10.69
C ARG A 191 -4.52 5.02 10.33
N HIS A 192 -4.52 4.16 11.35
CA HIS A 192 -4.99 2.79 11.25
C HIS A 192 -5.94 2.47 12.40
N VAL A 193 -6.67 1.36 12.30
CA VAL A 193 -7.59 0.88 13.33
C VAL A 193 -7.06 -0.45 13.85
N TRP A 194 -6.71 -0.47 15.13
CA TRP A 194 -6.23 -1.63 15.84
C TRP A 194 -7.34 -2.29 16.65
N ASN A 195 -7.26 -3.61 16.79
CA ASN A 195 -8.16 -4.42 17.60
C ASN A 195 -9.64 -4.21 17.23
N ARG A 196 -9.93 -4.39 15.94
CA ARG A 196 -11.30 -4.29 15.43
C ARG A 196 -12.15 -5.42 15.98
N ASP A 197 -13.32 -5.07 16.48
CA ASP A 197 -14.37 -6.01 16.82
C ASP A 197 -15.11 -6.51 15.54
N GLU A 198 -16.09 -7.37 15.73
CA GLU A 198 -16.91 -7.92 14.64
C GLU A 198 -17.74 -6.87 13.88
N THR A 199 -17.95 -5.68 14.47
CA THR A 199 -18.59 -4.53 13.81
C THR A 199 -17.60 -3.65 13.06
N GLY A 200 -16.31 -3.98 13.05
CA GLY A 200 -15.24 -3.21 12.45
C GLY A 200 -14.77 -2.01 13.27
N LYS A 201 -15.34 -1.79 14.48
CA LYS A 201 -14.89 -0.74 15.40
C LYS A 201 -13.64 -1.18 16.15
N GLY A 202 -12.74 -0.25 16.39
CA GLY A 202 -11.51 -0.51 17.13
C GLY A 202 -10.83 0.79 17.55
N THR A 203 -9.64 0.67 18.11
CA THR A 203 -8.83 1.81 18.52
C THR A 203 -8.22 2.47 17.30
N LYS A 204 -8.54 3.75 17.08
CA LYS A 204 -7.90 4.55 16.06
C LYS A 204 -6.53 4.99 16.56
N LEU A 205 -5.48 4.69 15.79
CA LEU A 205 -4.11 5.04 16.08
C LEU A 205 -3.51 5.79 14.88
N PRO A 206 -2.56 6.73 15.11
CA PRO A 206 -1.86 7.40 14.02
C PRO A 206 -1.04 6.41 13.20
N THR A 207 -0.86 6.66 11.91
CA THR A 207 0.28 6.07 11.20
C THR A 207 1.57 6.71 11.71
N VAL A 208 2.69 5.96 11.67
CA VAL A 208 3.97 6.46 12.16
C VAL A 208 5.09 6.28 11.14
N ASN A 209 6.06 7.21 11.12
CA ASN A 209 7.22 7.13 10.23
C ASN A 209 6.85 7.00 8.74
N ILE A 210 6.16 8.00 8.21
CA ILE A 210 5.66 8.03 6.83
C ILE A 210 6.45 9.03 6.00
N THR A 211 6.79 8.64 4.78
CA THR A 211 7.22 9.55 3.72
C THR A 211 6.40 9.32 2.46
N ILE A 212 5.84 10.40 1.91
CA ILE A 212 5.25 10.42 0.58
C ILE A 212 5.89 11.58 -0.18
N GLN A 213 6.69 11.24 -1.19
CA GLN A 213 7.48 12.24 -1.90
C GLN A 213 7.42 12.06 -3.42
N ASN A 214 7.63 13.17 -4.17
CA ASN A 214 7.76 13.19 -5.62
C ASN A 214 6.59 12.52 -6.35
N SER A 215 5.36 12.67 -5.86
CA SER A 215 4.21 11.89 -6.28
C SER A 215 3.05 12.78 -6.75
N MET A 216 2.12 12.20 -7.49
CA MET A 216 0.94 12.89 -8.01
C MET A 216 -0.34 12.14 -7.63
N PHE A 217 -1.30 12.90 -7.11
CA PHE A 217 -2.62 12.44 -6.68
C PHE A 217 -3.68 13.33 -7.31
N ALA A 218 -4.34 12.83 -8.35
CA ALA A 218 -5.17 13.67 -9.21
C ALA A 218 -6.39 12.94 -9.74
N GLU A 219 -7.36 13.72 -10.24
CA GLU A 219 -8.50 13.22 -10.99
C GLU A 219 -9.34 12.18 -10.22
N ALA A 220 -9.69 12.49 -8.97
CA ALA A 220 -10.64 11.68 -8.21
C ALA A 220 -12.01 11.64 -8.91
N LEU A 221 -12.71 10.50 -8.82
CA LEU A 221 -14.02 10.31 -9.46
C LEU A 221 -15.16 10.69 -8.52
N ASP A 222 -16.06 11.53 -8.99
CA ASP A 222 -17.22 12.01 -8.23
C ASP A 222 -18.41 11.02 -8.26
N THR A 223 -18.13 9.77 -7.94
CA THR A 223 -19.15 8.71 -7.93
C THR A 223 -20.08 8.81 -6.72
N TYR A 224 -19.57 9.34 -5.60
CA TYR A 224 -20.26 9.43 -4.30
C TYR A 224 -20.28 10.85 -3.70
N ASN A 225 -20.13 11.89 -4.49
CA ASN A 225 -19.84 13.25 -4.05
C ASN A 225 -18.54 13.31 -3.21
N HIS A 226 -17.56 12.50 -3.55
CA HIS A 226 -16.32 12.31 -2.80
C HIS A 226 -15.05 12.43 -3.64
N ALA A 227 -15.05 13.06 -4.77
CA ALA A 227 -13.87 13.26 -5.61
C ALA A 227 -12.69 13.96 -4.88
N PHE A 228 -12.19 13.35 -3.79
CA PHE A 228 -11.21 13.93 -2.89
C PHE A 228 -9.78 13.53 -3.26
N GLY A 229 -8.84 14.46 -3.10
CA GLY A 229 -7.43 14.22 -3.40
C GLY A 229 -6.78 13.27 -2.40
N ALA A 230 -6.60 13.71 -1.15
CA ALA A 230 -5.94 12.89 -0.14
C ALA A 230 -6.30 13.32 1.30
N THR A 231 -6.33 12.33 2.19
CA THR A 231 -6.19 12.55 3.63
C THR A 231 -4.84 12.01 4.08
N ILE A 232 -4.00 12.90 4.62
CA ILE A 232 -2.65 12.60 5.10
C ILE A 232 -2.53 12.94 6.59
N GLY A 233 -1.55 12.37 7.28
CA GLY A 233 -1.29 12.66 8.69
C GLY A 233 -0.53 11.55 9.39
N GLY A 234 -0.54 11.59 10.73
CA GLY A 234 0.17 10.63 11.59
C GLY A 234 1.33 11.28 12.35
N HIS A 235 2.19 10.46 12.97
CA HIS A 235 3.36 10.92 13.71
C HIS A 235 4.65 10.69 12.92
N ASN A 236 5.55 11.67 12.91
CA ASN A 236 6.80 11.63 12.15
C ASN A 236 6.54 11.41 10.66
N CYS A 237 5.71 12.27 10.07
CA CYS A 237 5.28 12.18 8.67
C CYS A 237 5.90 13.29 7.83
N TYR A 238 6.30 12.95 6.61
CA TYR A 238 6.91 13.84 5.65
C TYR A 238 6.22 13.73 4.30
N PHE A 239 5.63 14.82 3.84
CA PHE A 239 4.91 14.92 2.57
C PHE A 239 5.54 16.05 1.76
N ALA A 240 6.31 15.71 0.74
CA ALA A 240 7.09 16.71 0.01
C ALA A 240 7.10 16.48 -1.50
N ARG A 241 7.09 17.59 -2.25
CA ARG A 241 7.16 17.58 -3.72
C ARG A 241 6.05 16.74 -4.37
N ASN A 242 4.85 16.78 -3.77
CA ASN A 242 3.68 16.11 -4.31
C ASN A 242 2.77 17.10 -5.01
N LEU A 243 2.14 16.65 -6.09
CA LEU A 243 1.10 17.38 -6.80
C LEU A 243 -0.28 16.80 -6.45
N PHE A 244 -1.19 17.67 -6.03
CA PHE A 244 -2.61 17.37 -5.90
C PHE A 244 -3.37 18.23 -6.91
N ALA A 245 -4.06 17.63 -7.86
CA ALA A 245 -4.70 18.36 -8.95
C ALA A 245 -6.02 17.73 -9.38
N SER A 246 -6.92 18.55 -9.88
CA SER A 246 -8.20 18.10 -10.46
C SER A 246 -9.04 17.22 -9.53
N ASN A 247 -9.02 17.54 -8.23
CA ASN A 247 -9.90 16.93 -7.24
C ASN A 247 -10.84 18.00 -6.72
N ILE A 248 -12.06 17.65 -6.31
CA ILE A 248 -13.05 18.61 -5.81
C ILE A 248 -12.56 19.28 -4.51
N SER A 249 -11.94 18.49 -3.62
CA SER A 249 -11.38 18.98 -2.36
C SER A 249 -10.29 18.07 -1.81
N ARG A 250 -9.80 18.33 -0.60
CA ARG A 250 -8.72 17.59 0.07
C ARG A 250 -7.44 17.52 -0.77
N ASN A 251 -6.95 18.68 -1.23
CA ASN A 251 -5.71 18.83 -2.01
C ASN A 251 -4.52 19.37 -1.17
N CYS A 252 -4.12 18.81 0.00
CA CYS A 252 -4.66 17.67 0.73
C CYS A 252 -5.36 18.11 2.03
N SER A 253 -6.05 17.17 2.70
CA SER A 253 -6.53 17.34 4.07
C SER A 253 -5.56 16.70 5.05
N VAL A 254 -5.28 17.38 6.18
CA VAL A 254 -4.50 16.80 7.28
C VAL A 254 -5.48 16.19 8.28
N GLY A 255 -5.48 14.87 8.35
CA GLY A 255 -6.28 14.11 9.29
C GLY A 255 -5.69 14.20 10.70
N MET A 256 -6.52 14.52 11.67
CA MET A 256 -6.19 14.39 13.09
C MET A 256 -6.76 13.08 13.63
N ASN A 257 -6.07 12.48 14.60
CA ASN A 257 -6.50 11.24 15.26
C ASN A 257 -7.52 11.51 16.35
#